data_3e7527d623c0e78ca731726f38bc15a6
#
_entry.id   3e7527d623c0e78ca731726f38bc15a6
#
_cell.length_a   1.000
_cell.length_b   1.000
_cell.length_c   1.000
_cell.angle_alpha   90.00
_cell.angle_beta   90.00
_cell.angle_gamma   90.00
#
_symmetry.space_group_name_H-M   'P 1'
#
loop_
_entity.id
_entity.type
_entity.pdbx_description
1 polymer ?
#
loop_
_entity_poly.entity_id
_entity_poly.type
_entity_poly.pdbx_seq_one_letter_code
_entity_poly.pdbx_strand_id
1 'polypeptide(L)'
;MQEPIRAGSCGTPAPIKLVSIGRKPEVVLSPPAVVTCEMAEALHKWIVTGLQPLARQHLGAPVVKINKMSDYSCRNAYGRARGRLSEHGRANALDISGFETATGGSAMLLADWGLTERDVRQQVAAAKKEAEKREAQRIAAEIAARDNARDKHHAVSRTPQGLPPAAIGVASGAPAGGVARSTIIDDSDGPR
;
A
#
# COMPACT_ATOMS: atom_id res chain seq x y z
N MET A 1 11.67 5.01 38.74
CA MET A 1 12.85 4.80 37.88
C MET A 1 12.95 3.31 37.61
N GLN A 2 13.42 2.94 36.45
CA GLN A 2 13.70 1.53 36.11
C GLN A 2 15.21 1.27 36.21
N GLU A 3 15.60 0.01 36.12
CA GLU A 3 17.01 -0.35 36.04
C GLU A 3 17.67 0.22 34.77
N PRO A 4 18.98 0.56 34.86
CA PRO A 4 19.72 1.03 33.66
C PRO A 4 19.65 0.02 32.53
N ILE A 5 19.39 0.51 31.32
CA ILE A 5 19.42 -0.31 30.12
C ILE A 5 20.85 -0.28 29.57
N ARG A 6 21.45 -1.47 29.35
CA ARG A 6 22.78 -1.63 28.74
C ARG A 6 22.74 -2.76 27.71
N ALA A 7 22.77 -2.42 26.42
CA ALA A 7 22.71 -3.37 25.34
C ALA A 7 23.68 -2.95 24.20
N GLY A 8 24.93 -3.35 24.30
CA GLY A 8 25.98 -2.93 23.37
C GLY A 8 26.16 -1.42 23.36
N SER A 9 25.93 -0.78 22.21
CA SER A 9 25.96 0.69 22.06
C SER A 9 24.64 1.36 22.45
N CYS A 10 23.59 0.58 22.74
CA CYS A 10 22.30 1.09 23.12
C CYS A 10 22.16 1.17 24.64
N GLY A 11 21.26 2.03 25.10
CA GLY A 11 20.86 2.11 26.49
C GLY A 11 20.77 3.53 27.04
N THR A 12 20.37 3.60 28.29
CA THR A 12 20.30 4.83 29.07
C THR A 12 20.49 4.49 30.56
N PRO A 13 21.17 5.36 31.35
CA PRO A 13 21.46 5.08 32.75
C PRO A 13 20.23 5.15 33.65
N ALA A 14 19.21 5.93 33.28
CA ALA A 14 18.06 6.18 34.13
C ALA A 14 16.75 6.22 33.31
N PRO A 15 16.29 5.08 32.77
CA PRO A 15 15.03 5.04 32.05
C PRO A 15 13.85 5.16 33.01
N ILE A 16 12.77 5.74 32.52
CA ILE A 16 11.48 5.75 33.20
C ILE A 16 10.44 5.02 32.38
N LYS A 17 9.49 4.36 33.04
CA LYS A 17 8.28 3.86 32.42
C LYS A 17 7.21 4.93 32.51
N LEU A 18 6.96 5.62 31.40
CA LEU A 18 6.00 6.70 31.32
C LEU A 18 4.62 6.10 31.02
N VAL A 19 3.71 6.21 31.99
CA VAL A 19 2.33 5.71 31.91
C VAL A 19 1.39 6.81 31.50
N SER A 20 1.55 8.01 32.08
CA SER A 20 0.73 9.18 31.77
C SER A 20 1.51 10.48 31.96
N ILE A 21 0.99 11.55 31.40
CA ILE A 21 1.58 12.90 31.45
C ILE A 21 0.49 13.93 31.72
N GLY A 22 0.85 14.95 32.51
CA GLY A 22 -0.06 16.04 32.85
C GLY A 22 -1.06 15.67 33.94
N ARG A 23 -1.93 16.63 34.27
CA ARG A 23 -2.96 16.44 35.30
C ARG A 23 -4.36 16.92 34.84
N LYS A 24 -4.42 17.93 34.00
CA LYS A 24 -5.68 18.55 33.55
C LYS A 24 -5.57 19.02 32.07
N PRO A 25 -5.83 18.14 31.13
CA PRO A 25 -6.13 16.73 31.25
C PRO A 25 -4.87 15.87 31.53
N GLU A 26 -5.06 14.73 32.20
CA GLU A 26 -4.09 13.65 32.20
C GLU A 26 -4.15 12.94 30.84
N VAL A 27 -2.99 12.70 30.25
CA VAL A 27 -2.84 12.01 28.95
C VAL A 27 -2.14 10.67 29.19
N VAL A 28 -2.86 9.58 29.01
CA VAL A 28 -2.37 8.21 29.18
C VAL A 28 -1.61 7.77 27.92
N LEU A 29 -0.46 7.10 28.09
CA LEU A 29 0.25 6.44 27.00
C LEU A 29 -0.18 4.96 26.94
N SER A 30 -0.60 4.51 25.78
CA SER A 30 -1.06 3.14 25.56
C SER A 30 -0.32 2.49 24.38
N PRO A 31 0.48 1.45 24.64
CA PRO A 31 0.97 1.00 25.94
C PRO A 31 1.94 2.01 26.59
N PRO A 32 2.30 1.86 27.90
CA PRO A 32 3.31 2.72 28.54
C PRO A 32 4.64 2.71 27.79
N ALA A 33 5.37 3.82 27.84
CA ALA A 33 6.62 4.01 27.10
C ALA A 33 7.85 3.97 28.01
N VAL A 34 8.94 3.39 27.52
CA VAL A 34 10.27 3.47 28.13
C VAL A 34 11.05 4.59 27.48
N VAL A 35 11.30 5.67 28.24
CA VAL A 35 11.94 6.89 27.76
C VAL A 35 12.89 7.47 28.81
N THR A 36 13.71 8.45 28.43
CA THR A 36 14.48 9.28 29.38
C THR A 36 13.60 10.36 30.02
N CYS A 37 14.06 10.94 31.14
CA CYS A 37 13.37 12.07 31.76
C CYS A 37 13.30 13.28 30.82
N GLU A 38 14.37 13.56 30.09
CA GLU A 38 14.46 14.66 29.13
C GLU A 38 13.43 14.48 27.99
N MET A 39 13.28 13.24 27.51
CA MET A 39 12.26 12.93 26.49
C MET A 39 10.84 13.10 27.05
N ALA A 40 10.59 12.69 28.29
CA ALA A 40 9.30 12.87 28.96
C ALA A 40 8.96 14.34 29.16
N GLU A 41 9.93 15.17 29.53
CA GLU A 41 9.78 16.63 29.66
C GLU A 41 9.45 17.28 28.31
N ALA A 42 10.20 16.95 27.28
CA ALA A 42 9.95 17.43 25.91
C ALA A 42 8.56 17.05 25.44
N LEU A 43 8.15 15.80 25.68
CA LEU A 43 6.81 15.32 25.34
C LEU A 43 5.72 16.06 26.12
N HIS A 44 5.93 16.32 27.42
CA HIS A 44 4.99 17.11 28.22
C HIS A 44 4.83 18.53 27.68
N LYS A 45 5.93 19.20 27.38
CA LYS A 45 5.93 20.54 26.80
C LYS A 45 5.16 20.56 25.47
N TRP A 46 5.45 19.61 24.57
CA TRP A 46 4.76 19.49 23.28
C TRP A 46 3.27 19.22 23.45
N ILE A 47 2.86 18.34 24.37
CA ILE A 47 1.45 18.07 24.67
C ILE A 47 0.72 19.34 25.10
N VAL A 48 1.29 20.07 26.03
CA VAL A 48 0.65 21.26 26.62
C VAL A 48 0.58 22.41 25.62
N THR A 49 1.68 22.70 24.92
CA THR A 49 1.80 23.91 24.07
C THR A 49 1.39 23.69 22.61
N GLY A 50 1.41 22.45 22.13
CA GLY A 50 1.10 22.10 20.75
C GLY A 50 -0.14 21.23 20.61
N LEU A 51 -0.08 20.00 21.13
CA LEU A 51 -1.13 19.00 20.89
C LEU A 51 -2.50 19.42 21.45
N GLN A 52 -2.57 19.85 22.71
CA GLN A 52 -3.84 20.17 23.36
C GLN A 52 -4.59 21.36 22.73
N PRO A 53 -3.93 22.47 22.38
CA PRO A 53 -4.59 23.55 21.64
C PRO A 53 -5.16 23.12 20.30
N LEU A 54 -4.36 22.39 19.52
CA LEU A 54 -4.78 21.88 18.20
C LEU A 54 -5.92 20.86 18.30
N ALA A 55 -5.86 19.97 19.28
CA ALA A 55 -6.93 19.00 19.51
C ALA A 55 -8.27 19.68 19.85
N ARG A 56 -8.26 20.68 20.71
CA ARG A 56 -9.49 21.46 21.00
C ARG A 56 -10.02 22.19 19.77
N GLN A 57 -9.11 22.74 18.95
CA GLN A 57 -9.49 23.49 17.75
C GLN A 57 -10.04 22.57 16.65
N HIS A 58 -9.41 21.42 16.39
CA HIS A 58 -9.72 20.58 15.24
C HIS A 58 -10.55 19.35 15.57
N LEU A 59 -10.43 18.80 16.79
CA LEU A 59 -11.18 17.63 17.25
C LEU A 59 -12.29 17.97 18.24
N GLY A 60 -12.43 19.26 18.63
CA GLY A 60 -13.47 19.73 19.52
C GLY A 60 -13.29 19.33 20.99
N ALA A 61 -12.25 18.58 21.34
CA ALA A 61 -12.02 18.08 22.70
C ALA A 61 -10.52 17.86 22.97
N PRO A 62 -10.08 17.89 24.24
CA PRO A 62 -8.71 17.62 24.60
C PRO A 62 -8.36 16.13 24.38
N VAL A 63 -7.11 15.86 24.01
CA VAL A 63 -6.53 14.52 23.98
C VAL A 63 -6.37 14.01 25.43
N VAL A 64 -6.81 12.77 25.68
CA VAL A 64 -6.67 12.07 26.95
C VAL A 64 -5.84 10.78 26.82
N LYS A 65 -5.57 10.34 25.58
CA LYS A 65 -4.76 9.13 25.34
C LYS A 65 -3.93 9.27 24.09
N ILE A 66 -2.69 8.81 24.18
CA ILE A 66 -1.75 8.68 23.08
C ILE A 66 -1.53 7.18 22.81
N ASN A 67 -1.84 6.74 21.60
CA ASN A 67 -1.56 5.39 21.15
C ASN A 67 -0.11 5.34 20.63
N LYS A 68 0.74 4.64 21.39
CA LYS A 68 2.16 4.48 21.12
C LYS A 68 2.37 3.29 20.17
N MET A 69 3.26 3.46 19.20
CA MET A 69 3.69 2.39 18.31
C MET A 69 5.04 1.82 18.71
N SER A 70 6.02 2.67 19.01
CA SER A 70 7.39 2.27 19.36
C SER A 70 8.00 3.24 20.37
N ASP A 71 8.91 2.74 21.19
CA ASP A 71 9.71 3.51 22.16
C ASP A 71 11.17 3.03 22.14
N TYR A 72 11.74 2.57 23.29
CA TYR A 72 13.08 2.01 23.28
C TYR A 72 13.20 0.81 22.33
N SER A 73 14.14 0.88 21.40
CA SER A 73 14.47 -0.18 20.46
C SER A 73 15.94 -0.05 20.04
N CYS A 74 16.75 -1.07 20.38
CA CYS A 74 18.18 -1.07 20.05
C CYS A 74 18.39 -1.36 18.56
N ARG A 75 18.63 -0.31 17.79
CA ARG A 75 18.88 -0.38 16.35
C ARG A 75 19.64 0.85 15.85
N ASN A 76 20.29 0.72 14.70
CA ASN A 76 20.81 1.88 13.98
C ASN A 76 19.68 2.67 13.30
N ALA A 77 19.95 3.93 13.00
CA ALA A 77 19.03 4.79 12.26
C ALA A 77 18.66 4.15 10.90
N TYR A 78 17.37 4.26 10.55
CA TYR A 78 16.79 3.70 9.32
C TYR A 78 16.94 2.19 9.15
N GLY A 79 17.16 1.42 10.26
CA GLY A 79 17.31 -0.04 10.21
C GLY A 79 18.58 -0.53 9.50
N ARG A 80 19.57 0.33 9.30
CA ARG A 80 20.82 -0.03 8.60
C ARG A 80 21.72 -0.90 9.48
N ALA A 81 22.39 -1.88 8.89
CA ALA A 81 23.35 -2.75 9.61
C ALA A 81 24.53 -1.95 10.19
N ARG A 82 24.95 -0.88 9.53
CA ARG A 82 26.01 0.03 9.96
C ARG A 82 25.53 1.47 9.88
N GLY A 83 25.95 2.31 10.82
CA GLY A 83 25.60 3.73 10.83
C GLY A 83 25.39 4.29 12.24
N ARG A 84 24.82 5.49 12.29
CA ARG A 84 24.51 6.16 13.56
C ARG A 84 23.46 5.39 14.35
N LEU A 85 23.64 5.30 15.65
CA LEU A 85 22.63 4.75 16.56
C LEU A 85 21.32 5.57 16.44
N SER A 86 20.19 4.86 16.44
CA SER A 86 18.87 5.50 16.50
C SER A 86 18.63 6.12 17.88
N GLU A 87 17.87 7.20 17.96
CA GLU A 87 17.44 7.79 19.23
C GLU A 87 16.54 6.84 20.03
N HIS A 88 15.83 5.93 19.38
CA HIS A 88 15.15 4.81 20.04
C HIS A 88 16.11 3.93 20.83
N GLY A 89 17.34 3.72 20.34
CA GLY A 89 18.37 2.95 21.04
C GLY A 89 18.90 3.64 22.30
N ARG A 90 18.56 4.92 22.50
CA ARG A 90 18.87 5.70 23.70
C ARG A 90 17.66 5.98 24.59
N ALA A 91 16.50 5.40 24.28
CA ALA A 91 15.20 5.72 24.88
C ALA A 91 14.83 7.22 24.76
N ASN A 92 15.29 7.87 23.69
CA ASN A 92 15.11 9.31 23.42
C ASN A 92 14.20 9.56 22.19
N ALA A 93 13.31 8.62 21.89
CA ALA A 93 12.33 8.73 20.82
C ALA A 93 11.05 7.96 21.14
N LEU A 94 9.94 8.42 20.59
CA LEU A 94 8.63 7.84 20.71
C LEU A 94 7.91 7.91 19.36
N ASP A 95 7.48 6.78 18.83
CA ASP A 95 6.59 6.71 17.68
C ASP A 95 5.13 6.67 18.15
N ILE A 96 4.32 7.57 17.62
CA ILE A 96 2.90 7.71 17.95
C ILE A 96 2.08 7.25 16.76
N SER A 97 1.08 6.42 16.98
CA SER A 97 0.14 5.96 15.93
C SER A 97 -1.18 6.74 15.92
N GLY A 98 -1.55 7.38 17.03
CA GLY A 98 -2.79 8.13 17.09
C GLY A 98 -3.10 8.70 18.46
N PHE A 99 -4.22 9.41 18.51
CA PHE A 99 -4.72 10.12 19.68
C PHE A 99 -6.18 9.80 19.91
N GLU A 100 -6.61 9.79 21.19
CA GLU A 100 -8.01 9.70 21.56
C GLU A 100 -8.38 10.92 22.43
N THR A 101 -9.56 11.47 22.16
CA THR A 101 -10.08 12.65 22.87
C THR A 101 -11.01 12.28 24.02
N ALA A 102 -11.24 13.22 24.92
CA ALA A 102 -12.14 13.03 26.06
C ALA A 102 -13.60 12.74 25.67
N THR A 103 -14.01 13.06 24.45
CA THR A 103 -15.35 12.80 23.91
C THR A 103 -15.45 11.51 23.11
N GLY A 104 -14.38 10.70 23.07
CA GLY A 104 -14.33 9.45 22.33
C GLY A 104 -13.93 9.58 20.84
N GLY A 105 -13.67 10.80 20.37
CA GLY A 105 -13.10 11.01 19.04
C GLY A 105 -11.64 10.50 18.97
N SER A 106 -11.19 10.11 17.79
CA SER A 106 -9.82 9.67 17.55
C SER A 106 -9.21 10.31 16.31
N ALA A 107 -7.89 10.39 16.27
CA ALA A 107 -7.11 10.76 15.11
C ALA A 107 -5.98 9.75 14.96
N MET A 108 -6.03 8.95 13.90
CA MET A 108 -5.02 7.92 13.58
C MET A 108 -4.07 8.45 12.51
N LEU A 109 -2.79 8.61 12.85
CA LEU A 109 -1.83 9.27 11.98
C LEU A 109 -1.70 8.63 10.60
N LEU A 110 -1.80 7.31 10.51
CA LEU A 110 -1.69 6.62 9.22
C LEU A 110 -2.97 6.72 8.39
N ALA A 111 -4.13 6.65 9.03
CA ALA A 111 -5.44 6.64 8.34
C ALA A 111 -5.94 8.06 8.01
N ASP A 112 -5.70 9.00 8.93
CA ASP A 112 -6.30 10.35 8.89
C ASP A 112 -5.33 11.43 8.39
N TRP A 113 -4.10 11.04 7.99
CA TRP A 113 -3.09 11.99 7.49
C TRP A 113 -3.51 12.69 6.20
N GLY A 114 -4.41 12.07 5.43
CA GLY A 114 -4.80 12.53 4.12
C GLY A 114 -3.78 12.17 3.02
N LEU A 115 -4.04 12.68 1.83
CA LEU A 115 -3.16 12.42 0.69
C LEU A 115 -1.89 13.26 0.79
N THR A 116 -0.74 12.59 0.72
CA THR A 116 0.55 13.28 0.59
C THR A 116 0.78 13.74 -0.84
N GLU A 117 1.70 14.69 -1.07
CA GLU A 117 2.10 15.06 -2.42
C GLU A 117 2.58 13.87 -3.26
N ARG A 118 3.19 12.86 -2.61
CA ARG A 118 3.61 11.65 -3.29
C ARG A 118 2.42 10.83 -3.76
N ASP A 119 1.39 10.70 -2.92
CA ASP A 119 0.17 9.96 -3.26
C ASP A 119 -0.58 10.65 -4.40
N VAL A 120 -0.70 11.97 -4.34
CA VAL A 120 -1.29 12.76 -5.43
C VAL A 120 -0.52 12.57 -6.73
N ARG A 121 0.82 12.65 -6.70
CA ARG A 121 1.66 12.40 -7.89
C ARG A 121 1.50 10.98 -8.43
N GLN A 122 1.40 9.98 -7.56
CA GLN A 122 1.17 8.59 -7.96
C GLN A 122 -0.21 8.42 -8.60
N GLN A 123 -1.25 9.03 -8.04
CA GLN A 123 -2.61 8.98 -8.60
C GLN A 123 -2.67 9.65 -9.99
N VAL A 124 -2.05 10.82 -10.14
CA VAL A 124 -1.98 11.53 -11.43
C VAL A 124 -1.22 10.69 -12.47
N ALA A 125 -0.09 10.09 -12.09
CA ALA A 125 0.69 9.25 -12.99
C ALA A 125 -0.08 7.97 -13.38
N ALA A 126 -0.81 7.36 -12.46
CA ALA A 126 -1.65 6.20 -12.72
C ALA A 126 -2.82 6.54 -13.66
N ALA A 127 -3.50 7.66 -13.41
CA ALA A 127 -4.59 8.15 -14.27
C ALA A 127 -4.11 8.45 -15.68
N LYS A 128 -2.92 9.05 -15.83
CA LYS A 128 -2.32 9.31 -17.15
C LYS A 128 -2.03 8.01 -17.91
N LYS A 129 -1.42 7.02 -17.26
CA LYS A 129 -1.16 5.70 -17.87
C LYS A 129 -2.44 4.99 -18.30
N GLU A 130 -3.48 5.09 -17.49
CA GLU A 130 -4.79 4.49 -17.82
C GLU A 130 -5.44 5.20 -19.02
N ALA A 131 -5.36 6.54 -19.08
CA ALA A 131 -5.85 7.31 -20.22
C ALA A 131 -5.09 6.96 -21.53
N GLU A 132 -3.76 6.87 -21.46
CA GLU A 132 -2.92 6.45 -22.59
C GLU A 132 -3.28 5.03 -23.08
N LYS A 133 -3.50 4.10 -22.13
CA LYS A 133 -3.92 2.73 -22.44
C LYS A 133 -5.30 2.68 -23.12
N ARG A 134 -6.26 3.45 -22.63
CA ARG A 134 -7.61 3.56 -23.24
C ARG A 134 -7.53 4.15 -24.63
N GLU A 135 -6.73 5.17 -24.83
CA GLU A 135 -6.55 5.79 -26.15
C GLU A 135 -5.90 4.80 -27.13
N ALA A 136 -4.85 4.10 -26.72
CA ALA A 136 -4.21 3.06 -27.54
C ALA A 136 -5.20 1.95 -27.93
N GLN A 137 -6.04 1.51 -26.99
CA GLN A 137 -7.09 0.52 -27.27
C GLN A 137 -8.14 1.03 -28.25
N ARG A 138 -8.53 2.31 -28.15
CA ARG A 138 -9.46 2.95 -29.07
C ARG A 138 -8.90 3.00 -30.47
N ILE A 139 -7.64 3.43 -30.63
CA ILE A 139 -6.94 3.48 -31.92
C ILE A 139 -6.82 2.07 -32.52
N ALA A 140 -6.43 1.07 -31.72
CA ALA A 140 -6.32 -0.31 -32.17
C ALA A 140 -7.66 -0.88 -32.65
N ALA A 141 -8.74 -0.60 -31.92
CA ALA A 141 -10.10 -1.00 -32.33
C ALA A 141 -10.56 -0.33 -33.62
N GLU A 142 -10.22 0.96 -33.83
CA GLU A 142 -10.55 1.67 -35.05
C GLU A 142 -9.78 1.11 -36.26
N ILE A 143 -8.50 0.80 -36.11
CA ILE A 143 -7.68 0.14 -37.13
C ILE A 143 -8.29 -1.22 -37.50
N ALA A 144 -8.59 -2.05 -36.53
CA ALA A 144 -9.19 -3.37 -36.75
C ALA A 144 -10.56 -3.30 -37.44
N ALA A 145 -11.37 -2.29 -37.10
CA ALA A 145 -12.65 -2.06 -37.78
C ALA A 145 -12.46 -1.65 -39.24
N ARG A 146 -11.47 -0.81 -39.56
CA ARG A 146 -11.12 -0.42 -40.92
C ARG A 146 -10.64 -1.58 -41.78
N ASP A 147 -9.74 -2.42 -41.19
CA ASP A 147 -9.22 -3.62 -41.87
C ASP A 147 -10.34 -4.61 -42.18
N ASN A 148 -11.23 -4.85 -41.24
CA ASN A 148 -12.39 -5.73 -41.42
C ASN A 148 -13.38 -5.20 -42.48
N ALA A 149 -13.56 -3.88 -42.55
CA ALA A 149 -14.38 -3.26 -43.60
C ALA A 149 -13.74 -3.41 -44.99
N ARG A 150 -12.41 -3.27 -45.09
CA ARG A 150 -11.65 -3.43 -46.33
C ARG A 150 -11.71 -4.87 -46.87
N ASP A 151 -11.56 -5.87 -45.94
CA ASP A 151 -11.64 -7.28 -46.32
C ASP A 151 -13.05 -7.66 -46.82
N LYS A 152 -14.10 -7.11 -46.21
CA LYS A 152 -15.48 -7.29 -46.71
C LYS A 152 -15.69 -6.75 -48.13
N HIS A 153 -15.12 -5.61 -48.43
CA HIS A 153 -15.18 -5.03 -49.80
C HIS A 153 -14.40 -5.88 -50.80
N HIS A 154 -13.26 -6.43 -50.44
CA HIS A 154 -12.49 -7.33 -51.32
C HIS A 154 -13.19 -8.69 -51.53
N ALA A 155 -13.90 -9.20 -50.54
CA ALA A 155 -14.66 -10.46 -50.66
C ALA A 155 -15.85 -10.33 -51.62
N VAL A 156 -16.52 -9.19 -51.66
CA VAL A 156 -17.66 -8.91 -52.59
C VAL A 156 -17.20 -8.80 -54.03
N SER A 157 -15.96 -8.35 -54.30
CA SER A 157 -15.41 -8.19 -55.66
C SER A 157 -14.93 -9.50 -56.31
N ARG A 158 -14.95 -10.61 -55.59
CA ARG A 158 -14.51 -11.94 -56.06
C ARG A 158 -15.66 -12.93 -56.23
N THR A 159 -16.81 -12.51 -56.71
CA THR A 159 -17.83 -13.44 -57.16
C THR A 159 -17.43 -13.92 -58.54
N PRO A 160 -17.13 -15.21 -58.80
CA PRO A 160 -16.90 -15.73 -60.13
C PRO A 160 -18.22 -15.73 -60.86
N GLN A 161 -18.31 -15.04 -61.99
CA GLN A 161 -19.39 -15.21 -62.92
C GLN A 161 -19.45 -16.64 -63.39
N GLY A 162 -20.65 -17.22 -63.36
CA GLY A 162 -20.94 -18.62 -63.50
C GLY A 162 -20.48 -19.21 -64.84
N LEU A 163 -20.09 -20.48 -64.76
CA LEU A 163 -20.07 -21.43 -65.85
C LEU A 163 -21.20 -22.43 -65.61
N PRO A 164 -21.87 -22.88 -66.68
CA PRO A 164 -23.05 -23.75 -66.58
C PRO A 164 -22.68 -25.20 -66.19
N PRO A 165 -23.66 -25.99 -65.72
CA PRO A 165 -23.40 -27.31 -65.18
C PRO A 165 -23.20 -28.36 -66.28
N ALA A 166 -22.14 -29.14 -66.19
CA ALA A 166 -22.03 -30.44 -66.89
C ALA A 166 -22.25 -31.58 -65.86
N ALA A 167 -23.15 -32.41 -66.25
CA ALA A 167 -23.63 -33.57 -65.49
C ALA A 167 -22.68 -34.78 -65.57
N ILE A 168 -22.92 -35.70 -64.64
CA ILE A 168 -22.67 -37.17 -64.73
C ILE A 168 -21.43 -37.68 -63.95
N GLY A 169 -21.73 -38.64 -63.06
CA GLY A 169 -20.81 -39.72 -62.69
C GLY A 169 -20.86 -40.18 -61.21
N VAL A 170 -21.72 -41.21 -61.01
CA VAL A 170 -21.79 -42.06 -59.78
C VAL A 170 -20.50 -42.83 -59.56
N ALA A 171 -20.03 -42.97 -58.32
CA ALA A 171 -19.55 -44.22 -57.72
C ALA A 171 -19.11 -44.07 -56.28
N SER A 172 -19.75 -44.65 -55.40
CA SER A 172 -19.49 -45.69 -54.39
C SER A 172 -18.07 -45.73 -53.79
N GLY A 173 -17.99 -45.70 -52.42
CA GLY A 173 -16.85 -46.26 -51.69
C GLY A 173 -16.59 -45.62 -50.34
N ALA A 174 -17.18 -46.15 -49.26
CA ALA A 174 -16.65 -46.11 -47.91
C ALA A 174 -15.85 -47.41 -47.67
N PRO A 175 -15.12 -47.65 -46.54
CA PRO A 175 -15.00 -46.88 -45.29
C PRO A 175 -13.57 -46.92 -44.64
N ALA A 176 -13.55 -46.48 -43.43
CA ALA A 176 -12.67 -46.88 -42.30
C ALA A 176 -11.47 -45.98 -41.93
N GLY A 177 -11.52 -45.43 -40.78
CA GLY A 177 -10.72 -45.84 -39.61
C GLY A 177 -9.57 -44.88 -39.28
N GLY A 178 -9.57 -44.38 -38.08
CA GLY A 178 -8.33 -43.80 -37.52
C GLY A 178 -8.53 -42.81 -36.39
N VAL A 179 -8.74 -43.35 -35.19
CA VAL A 179 -8.68 -42.64 -33.92
C VAL A 179 -7.23 -42.31 -33.59
N ALA A 180 -6.91 -41.09 -33.32
CA ALA A 180 -5.67 -40.71 -32.62
C ALA A 180 -5.98 -39.80 -31.46
N ARG A 181 -5.80 -40.35 -30.31
CA ARG A 181 -5.76 -39.74 -28.97
C ARG A 181 -4.53 -38.83 -28.86
N SER A 182 -4.68 -37.65 -28.39
CA SER A 182 -3.53 -36.86 -27.93
C SER A 182 -3.68 -36.55 -26.44
N THR A 183 -2.68 -36.97 -25.73
CA THR A 183 -2.49 -36.91 -24.29
C THR A 183 -2.18 -35.50 -23.82
N ILE A 184 -2.85 -35.12 -22.75
CA ILE A 184 -2.57 -33.95 -21.90
C ILE A 184 -1.32 -34.27 -21.07
N ILE A 185 -0.35 -33.35 -21.06
CA ILE A 185 0.74 -33.34 -20.08
C ILE A 185 0.50 -32.14 -19.17
N ASP A 186 0.21 -32.46 -17.93
CA ASP A 186 0.21 -31.58 -16.76
C ASP A 186 1.64 -31.49 -16.28
N ASP A 187 2.14 -30.26 -16.09
CA ASP A 187 3.42 -30.03 -15.44
C ASP A 187 3.25 -28.89 -14.44
N SER A 188 2.90 -29.30 -13.23
CA SER A 188 2.98 -28.50 -12.01
C SER A 188 4.33 -28.79 -11.36
N ASP A 189 5.24 -27.80 -11.35
CA ASP A 189 6.27 -27.72 -10.31
C ASP A 189 6.80 -26.30 -10.19
N GLY A 190 6.55 -25.68 -9.03
CA GLY A 190 7.11 -24.40 -8.61
C GLY A 190 8.16 -24.63 -7.52
N PRO A 191 9.27 -23.87 -7.53
CA PRO A 191 10.23 -23.94 -6.44
C PRO A 191 9.94 -22.93 -5.33
N ARG A 192 10.39 -23.31 -4.17
CA ARG A 192 10.34 -22.76 -2.81
C ARG A 192 10.96 -21.37 -2.67
#